data_c9433e82da2ec25242c26677d47386f9
#
_entry.id   c9433e82da2ec25242c26677d47386f9
#
_cell.length_a   1.000
_cell.length_b   1.000
_cell.length_c   1.000
_cell.angle_alpha   90.00
_cell.angle_beta   90.00
_cell.angle_gamma   90.00
#
_symmetry.space_group_name_H-M   'P 1'
#
loop_
_entity.id
_entity.type
_entity.pdbx_description
1 polymer ?
#
loop_
_entity_poly.entity_id
_entity_poly.type
_entity_poly.pdbx_seq_one_letter_code
_entity_poly.pdbx_strand_id
1 'polypeptide(L)'
;MEVSIMAYARKRGCKCDKEKKCTCGAAWSITVDIGRDPITNKRKQKELSGFRTKRDAEKAAAALVTELEWGTFIQEKDILFKDFVKTWLETYKSTVKISTVRVREHESGRLLDYFDNRKMKDITKKMYQDALNDLKSQGLADNTISGIHTSGRMIFSKAIELDVIKNNPTQYAKLPRSQKTVEELEHEDEVVKYLEKDELARFLLAAKEKGLEQDYVLFLMLAYSGMRAGELCALRWSDLDMDEYTVSITKTYYNPSNRTTEYQLLPPKTKTSKRKIDLDPVVIEELKKHKARQNAVKMEFRRTYHKGDFVIAKTDILVAGYPEFIKTIENRMRRLLKLAELNEKLTPHSLRHTHTSLLAEAGVGLHEIMERLGHKDDDTTRNVYMHVTKTMKKEASHKFGELMRSL
;
A
#
# COMPACT_ATOMS: atom_id res chain seq x y z
N MET A 1 6.38 -26.20 -41.71
CA MET A 1 5.05 -26.68 -42.14
C MET A 1 4.26 -25.44 -42.60
N GLU A 2 4.09 -25.27 -43.88
CA GLU A 2 3.22 -24.21 -44.45
C GLU A 2 1.79 -24.50 -44.00
N VAL A 3 1.28 -23.71 -43.09
CA VAL A 3 -0.14 -23.75 -42.72
C VAL A 3 -0.90 -23.11 -43.86
N SER A 4 -1.45 -23.91 -44.76
CA SER A 4 -2.36 -23.43 -45.79
C SER A 4 -3.63 -22.88 -45.12
N ILE A 5 -3.64 -21.58 -44.88
CA ILE A 5 -4.75 -20.88 -44.20
C ILE A 5 -5.83 -20.67 -45.28
N MET A 6 -6.80 -21.58 -45.38
CA MET A 6 -7.95 -21.41 -46.24
C MET A 6 -8.90 -20.39 -45.63
N ALA A 7 -8.97 -19.21 -46.26
CA ALA A 7 -9.94 -18.19 -45.96
C ALA A 7 -11.01 -18.17 -47.05
N TYR A 8 -12.29 -18.40 -46.72
CA TYR A 8 -13.40 -18.38 -47.66
C TYR A 8 -14.40 -17.26 -47.32
N ALA A 9 -14.50 -16.30 -48.25
CA ALA A 9 -15.41 -15.16 -48.07
C ALA A 9 -16.82 -15.50 -48.66
N ARG A 10 -17.85 -15.29 -47.84
CA ARG A 10 -19.25 -15.52 -48.20
C ARG A 10 -20.18 -14.42 -47.70
N LYS A 11 -21.31 -14.23 -48.37
CA LYS A 11 -22.41 -13.40 -47.85
C LYS A 11 -23.35 -14.25 -46.99
N ARG A 12 -23.36 -14.04 -45.69
CA ARG A 12 -24.20 -14.80 -44.76
C ARG A 12 -25.64 -14.29 -44.82
N GLY A 13 -26.60 -15.22 -44.95
CA GLY A 13 -28.04 -14.88 -45.05
C GLY A 13 -28.46 -14.32 -46.42
N CYS A 14 -27.61 -14.31 -47.44
CA CYS A 14 -27.96 -13.95 -48.76
C CYS A 14 -28.83 -15.03 -49.42
N LYS A 15 -30.03 -14.67 -49.84
CA LYS A 15 -30.98 -15.53 -50.57
C LYS A 15 -31.04 -15.19 -52.07
N CYS A 16 -30.16 -14.32 -52.59
CA CYS A 16 -30.12 -13.95 -54.00
C CYS A 16 -29.56 -15.09 -54.84
N ASP A 17 -30.03 -15.13 -56.10
CA ASP A 17 -29.51 -16.03 -57.09
C ASP A 17 -28.02 -15.78 -57.36
N LYS A 18 -27.21 -16.85 -57.39
CA LYS A 18 -25.76 -16.78 -57.53
C LYS A 18 -25.31 -16.19 -58.88
N GLU A 19 -26.17 -16.24 -59.89
CA GLU A 19 -25.88 -15.75 -61.26
C GLU A 19 -26.19 -14.25 -61.42
N LYS A 20 -26.89 -13.61 -60.47
CA LYS A 20 -27.28 -12.19 -60.57
C LYS A 20 -26.56 -11.34 -59.52
N LYS A 21 -26.37 -10.06 -59.87
CA LYS A 21 -25.79 -9.08 -58.92
C LYS A 21 -26.65 -9.00 -57.64
N CYS A 22 -26.06 -9.36 -56.51
CA CYS A 22 -26.75 -9.41 -55.22
C CYS A 22 -27.19 -8.03 -54.75
N THR A 23 -28.47 -7.82 -54.52
CA THR A 23 -29.12 -6.55 -54.09
C THR A 23 -29.65 -6.60 -52.66
N CYS A 24 -29.50 -7.74 -51.95
CA CYS A 24 -30.10 -7.95 -50.61
C CYS A 24 -29.40 -7.23 -49.46
N GLY A 25 -28.32 -6.50 -49.71
CA GLY A 25 -27.58 -5.78 -48.65
C GLY A 25 -26.86 -6.67 -47.64
N ALA A 26 -26.86 -8.00 -47.81
CA ALA A 26 -26.19 -8.93 -46.89
C ALA A 26 -24.67 -8.64 -46.78
N ALA A 27 -24.17 -8.54 -45.57
CA ALA A 27 -22.77 -8.28 -45.31
C ALA A 27 -21.87 -9.49 -45.62
N TRP A 28 -20.63 -9.19 -46.02
CA TRP A 28 -19.62 -10.22 -46.22
C TRP A 28 -19.09 -10.73 -44.91
N SER A 29 -18.85 -12.04 -44.82
CA SER A 29 -18.13 -12.70 -43.74
C SER A 29 -17.03 -13.58 -44.31
N ILE A 30 -15.96 -13.76 -43.56
CA ILE A 30 -14.84 -14.62 -43.89
C ILE A 30 -14.44 -15.43 -42.69
N THR A 31 -14.17 -16.73 -42.92
CA THR A 31 -13.76 -17.64 -41.86
C THR A 31 -12.27 -17.95 -42.05
N VAL A 32 -11.49 -17.74 -40.99
CA VAL A 32 -10.04 -18.03 -40.96
C VAL A 32 -9.77 -19.15 -39.95
N ASP A 33 -8.94 -20.08 -40.37
CA ASP A 33 -8.44 -21.14 -39.47
C ASP A 33 -7.41 -20.55 -38.51
N ILE A 34 -7.64 -20.70 -37.21
CA ILE A 34 -6.74 -20.22 -36.15
C ILE A 34 -5.98 -21.35 -35.43
N GLY A 35 -5.94 -22.53 -36.05
CA GLY A 35 -5.23 -23.69 -35.52
C GLY A 35 -6.12 -24.72 -34.83
N ARG A 36 -5.56 -25.49 -33.93
CA ARG A 36 -6.26 -26.54 -33.18
C ARG A 36 -6.26 -26.26 -31.70
N ASP A 37 -7.33 -26.65 -31.02
CA ASP A 37 -7.39 -26.64 -29.56
C ASP A 37 -6.35 -27.60 -28.96
N PRO A 38 -5.45 -27.16 -28.10
CA PRO A 38 -4.37 -27.98 -27.57
C PRO A 38 -4.87 -29.16 -26.69
N ILE A 39 -6.08 -29.05 -26.13
CA ILE A 39 -6.65 -30.07 -25.24
C ILE A 39 -7.50 -31.07 -26.05
N THR A 40 -8.37 -30.58 -26.91
CA THR A 40 -9.35 -31.39 -27.64
C THR A 40 -8.92 -31.77 -29.05
N ASN A 41 -7.80 -31.22 -29.53
CA ASN A 41 -7.28 -31.33 -30.90
C ASN A 41 -8.30 -30.96 -32.00
N LYS A 42 -9.42 -30.35 -31.65
CA LYS A 42 -10.43 -29.88 -32.60
C LYS A 42 -9.96 -28.62 -33.32
N ARG A 43 -10.32 -28.54 -34.62
CA ARG A 43 -10.03 -27.34 -35.45
C ARG A 43 -10.74 -26.12 -34.87
N LYS A 44 -9.99 -25.03 -34.64
CA LYS A 44 -10.53 -23.73 -34.24
C LYS A 44 -10.58 -22.80 -35.42
N GLN A 45 -11.72 -22.12 -35.61
CA GLN A 45 -11.94 -21.16 -36.65
C GLN A 45 -12.49 -19.86 -36.09
N LYS A 46 -12.07 -18.73 -36.67
CA LYS A 46 -12.60 -17.41 -36.33
C LYS A 46 -13.35 -16.85 -37.52
N GLU A 47 -14.63 -16.52 -37.34
CA GLU A 47 -15.45 -15.83 -38.34
C GLU A 47 -15.34 -14.33 -38.12
N LEU A 48 -14.96 -13.60 -39.19
CA LEU A 48 -14.99 -12.15 -39.25
C LEU A 48 -16.19 -11.77 -40.13
N SER A 49 -17.10 -10.93 -39.64
CA SER A 49 -18.36 -10.58 -40.31
C SER A 49 -18.66 -9.08 -40.27
N GLY A 50 -19.66 -8.64 -41.04
CA GLY A 50 -20.10 -7.25 -41.05
C GLY A 50 -19.41 -6.36 -42.09
N PHE A 51 -18.69 -6.92 -43.06
CA PHE A 51 -18.00 -6.14 -44.09
C PHE A 51 -18.93 -5.74 -45.24
N ARG A 52 -18.76 -4.51 -45.71
CA ARG A 52 -19.54 -4.00 -46.85
C ARG A 52 -19.09 -4.60 -48.19
N THR A 53 -17.78 -4.86 -48.34
CA THR A 53 -17.21 -5.42 -49.57
C THR A 53 -16.44 -6.71 -49.28
N LYS A 54 -16.31 -7.57 -50.30
CA LYS A 54 -15.48 -8.78 -50.25
C LYS A 54 -14.02 -8.43 -49.99
N ARG A 55 -13.53 -7.34 -50.60
CA ARG A 55 -12.15 -6.86 -50.45
C ARG A 55 -11.82 -6.47 -49.01
N ASP A 56 -12.76 -5.87 -48.27
CA ASP A 56 -12.55 -5.50 -46.87
C ASP A 56 -12.49 -6.75 -45.98
N ALA A 57 -13.33 -7.75 -46.24
CA ALA A 57 -13.28 -9.05 -45.54
C ALA A 57 -11.95 -9.75 -45.80
N GLU A 58 -11.47 -9.78 -47.06
CA GLU A 58 -10.17 -10.39 -47.42
C GLU A 58 -9.00 -9.66 -46.80
N LYS A 59 -9.01 -8.33 -46.72
CA LYS A 59 -7.99 -7.55 -46.00
C LYS A 59 -7.96 -7.85 -44.51
N ALA A 60 -9.12 -7.97 -43.87
CA ALA A 60 -9.21 -8.32 -42.45
C ALA A 60 -8.71 -9.74 -42.17
N ALA A 61 -9.00 -10.68 -43.08
CA ALA A 61 -8.48 -12.04 -42.98
C ALA A 61 -6.96 -12.08 -43.17
N ALA A 62 -6.41 -11.35 -44.13
CA ALA A 62 -4.96 -11.28 -44.34
C ALA A 62 -4.24 -10.70 -43.11
N ALA A 63 -4.79 -9.66 -42.51
CA ALA A 63 -4.24 -9.11 -41.25
C ALA A 63 -4.23 -10.14 -40.10
N LEU A 64 -5.34 -10.92 -39.96
CA LEU A 64 -5.42 -11.97 -38.94
C LEU A 64 -4.43 -13.11 -39.21
N VAL A 65 -4.22 -13.49 -40.49
CA VAL A 65 -3.22 -14.49 -40.90
C VAL A 65 -1.83 -14.02 -40.53
N THR A 66 -1.48 -12.76 -40.84
CA THR A 66 -0.20 -12.18 -40.44
C THR A 66 0.01 -12.21 -38.91
N GLU A 67 -1.02 -11.86 -38.10
CA GLU A 67 -0.96 -11.99 -36.64
C GLU A 67 -0.71 -13.45 -36.21
N LEU A 68 -1.31 -14.44 -36.89
CA LEU A 68 -1.11 -15.87 -36.57
C LEU A 68 0.30 -16.32 -36.93
N GLU A 69 0.82 -15.94 -38.10
CA GLU A 69 2.17 -16.27 -38.57
C GLU A 69 3.25 -15.67 -37.66
N TRP A 70 3.05 -14.49 -37.15
CA TRP A 70 3.96 -13.84 -36.24
C TRP A 70 3.78 -14.27 -34.78
N GLY A 71 2.81 -15.13 -34.47
CA GLY A 71 2.50 -15.58 -33.12
C GLY A 71 1.94 -14.50 -32.21
N THR A 72 1.48 -13.37 -32.79
CA THR A 72 0.93 -12.23 -32.05
C THR A 72 -0.59 -12.28 -31.89
N PHE A 73 -1.21 -13.33 -32.45
CA PHE A 73 -2.65 -13.52 -32.33
C PHE A 73 -3.05 -13.92 -30.92
N ILE A 74 -3.82 -13.08 -30.25
CA ILE A 74 -4.43 -13.36 -28.96
C ILE A 74 -5.94 -13.56 -29.17
N GLN A 75 -6.45 -14.71 -28.78
CA GLN A 75 -7.89 -14.93 -28.71
C GLN A 75 -8.40 -14.41 -27.36
N GLU A 76 -8.90 -13.16 -27.37
CA GLU A 76 -9.45 -12.56 -26.16
C GLU A 76 -10.56 -13.43 -25.56
N LYS A 77 -10.52 -13.59 -24.24
CA LYS A 77 -11.44 -14.44 -23.50
C LYS A 77 -12.64 -13.63 -22.98
N ASP A 78 -13.81 -14.24 -23.01
CA ASP A 78 -15.05 -13.65 -22.49
C ASP A 78 -15.12 -13.81 -20.95
N ILE A 79 -14.15 -13.24 -20.23
CA ILE A 79 -14.06 -13.29 -18.76
C ILE A 79 -14.57 -11.97 -18.20
N LEU A 80 -15.43 -12.01 -17.18
CA LEU A 80 -15.87 -10.82 -16.47
C LEU A 80 -14.75 -10.28 -15.59
N PHE A 81 -14.71 -8.96 -15.41
CA PHE A 81 -13.70 -8.29 -14.57
C PHE A 81 -13.66 -8.87 -13.14
N LYS A 82 -14.82 -9.05 -12.51
CA LYS A 82 -14.92 -9.66 -11.16
C LYS A 82 -14.28 -11.05 -11.06
N ASP A 83 -14.52 -11.90 -12.05
CA ASP A 83 -14.01 -13.28 -12.04
C ASP A 83 -12.49 -13.27 -12.24
N PHE A 84 -12.00 -12.38 -13.11
CA PHE A 84 -10.57 -12.21 -13.31
C PHE A 84 -9.87 -11.65 -12.08
N VAL A 85 -10.44 -10.63 -11.42
CA VAL A 85 -9.90 -10.06 -10.18
C VAL A 85 -9.80 -11.14 -9.08
N LYS A 86 -10.82 -11.99 -8.94
CA LYS A 86 -10.80 -13.09 -7.98
C LYS A 86 -9.65 -14.06 -8.26
N THR A 87 -9.50 -14.52 -9.49
CA THR A 87 -8.41 -15.42 -9.90
C THR A 87 -7.04 -14.77 -9.71
N TRP A 88 -6.91 -13.49 -10.06
CA TRP A 88 -5.69 -12.72 -9.86
C TRP A 88 -5.32 -12.61 -8.38
N LEU A 89 -6.28 -12.29 -7.50
CA LEU A 89 -6.07 -12.21 -6.06
C LEU A 89 -5.63 -13.55 -5.47
N GLU A 90 -6.23 -14.67 -5.88
CA GLU A 90 -5.84 -16.01 -5.43
C GLU A 90 -4.37 -16.31 -5.76
N THR A 91 -3.94 -15.99 -6.97
CA THR A 91 -2.54 -16.13 -7.38
C THR A 91 -1.63 -15.16 -6.62
N TYR A 92 -2.07 -13.91 -6.45
CA TYR A 92 -1.29 -12.86 -5.78
C TYR A 92 -1.06 -13.14 -4.30
N LYS A 93 -2.05 -13.75 -3.60
CA LYS A 93 -1.97 -14.15 -2.18
C LYS A 93 -0.76 -15.03 -1.87
N SER A 94 -0.35 -15.88 -2.81
CA SER A 94 0.80 -16.77 -2.61
C SER A 94 2.16 -16.06 -2.66
N THR A 95 2.21 -14.83 -3.21
CA THR A 95 3.47 -14.12 -3.50
C THR A 95 3.78 -12.98 -2.53
N VAL A 96 2.80 -12.54 -1.73
CA VAL A 96 2.94 -11.37 -0.87
C VAL A 96 2.39 -11.57 0.54
N LYS A 97 2.72 -10.63 1.45
CA LYS A 97 2.21 -10.65 2.82
C LYS A 97 0.71 -10.37 2.88
N ILE A 98 0.03 -10.97 3.85
CA ILE A 98 -1.41 -10.82 4.08
C ILE A 98 -1.86 -9.35 4.18
N SER A 99 -1.04 -8.49 4.78
CA SER A 99 -1.32 -7.06 4.86
C SER A 99 -1.38 -6.38 3.48
N THR A 100 -0.52 -6.80 2.54
CA THR A 100 -0.51 -6.30 1.16
C THR A 100 -1.71 -6.81 0.38
N VAL A 101 -2.09 -8.08 0.59
CA VAL A 101 -3.30 -8.66 -0.03
C VAL A 101 -4.52 -7.83 0.33
N ARG A 102 -4.72 -7.53 1.61
CA ARG A 102 -5.86 -6.72 2.07
C ARG A 102 -5.92 -5.34 1.42
N VAL A 103 -4.79 -4.67 1.26
CA VAL A 103 -4.74 -3.38 0.55
C VAL A 103 -5.21 -3.56 -0.89
N ARG A 104 -4.72 -4.59 -1.59
CA ARG A 104 -5.12 -4.88 -2.98
C ARG A 104 -6.59 -5.30 -3.09
N GLU A 105 -7.12 -6.04 -2.13
CA GLU A 105 -8.56 -6.37 -2.04
C GLU A 105 -9.42 -5.11 -1.94
N HIS A 106 -9.04 -4.17 -1.07
CA HIS A 106 -9.77 -2.91 -0.92
C HIS A 106 -9.68 -2.03 -2.18
N GLU A 107 -8.48 -1.90 -2.76
CA GLU A 107 -8.25 -1.10 -3.96
C GLU A 107 -8.94 -1.69 -5.19
N SER A 108 -8.87 -3.01 -5.39
CA SER A 108 -9.58 -3.68 -6.49
C SER A 108 -11.10 -3.65 -6.30
N GLY A 109 -11.58 -3.67 -5.04
CA GLY A 109 -12.99 -3.47 -4.71
C GLY A 109 -13.54 -2.16 -5.28
N ARG A 110 -12.76 -1.07 -5.21
CA ARG A 110 -13.17 0.21 -5.82
C ARG A 110 -13.28 0.16 -7.35
N LEU A 111 -12.50 -0.69 -8.02
CA LEU A 111 -12.62 -0.89 -9.47
C LEU A 111 -13.81 -1.79 -9.82
N LEU A 112 -14.20 -2.69 -8.93
CA LEU A 112 -15.41 -3.51 -9.11
C LEU A 112 -16.66 -2.64 -9.15
N ASP A 113 -16.74 -1.54 -8.41
CA ASP A 113 -17.87 -0.60 -8.45
C ASP A 113 -18.14 -0.07 -9.89
N TYR A 114 -17.12 -0.04 -10.77
CA TYR A 114 -17.24 0.42 -12.17
C TYR A 114 -17.32 -0.70 -13.20
N PHE A 115 -16.64 -1.83 -12.95
CA PHE A 115 -16.38 -2.83 -14.00
C PHE A 115 -16.89 -4.23 -13.67
N ASP A 116 -17.56 -4.47 -12.54
CA ASP A 116 -17.96 -5.78 -12.01
C ASP A 116 -18.46 -6.75 -13.08
N ASN A 117 -19.50 -6.36 -13.81
CA ASN A 117 -20.19 -7.18 -14.81
C ASN A 117 -19.73 -6.92 -16.25
N ARG A 118 -18.60 -6.22 -16.44
CA ARG A 118 -18.02 -5.99 -17.78
C ARG A 118 -17.01 -7.08 -18.11
N LYS A 119 -16.98 -7.47 -19.40
CA LYS A 119 -15.90 -8.35 -19.86
C LYS A 119 -14.59 -7.57 -19.90
N MET A 120 -13.49 -8.23 -19.51
CA MET A 120 -12.15 -7.65 -19.50
C MET A 120 -11.78 -6.95 -20.80
N LYS A 121 -12.12 -7.55 -21.96
CA LYS A 121 -11.85 -7.02 -23.31
C LYS A 121 -12.65 -5.77 -23.68
N ASP A 122 -13.80 -5.55 -23.03
CA ASP A 122 -14.71 -4.44 -23.34
C ASP A 122 -14.38 -3.18 -22.52
N ILE A 123 -13.46 -3.27 -21.53
CA ILE A 123 -13.02 -2.13 -20.73
C ILE A 123 -12.04 -1.29 -21.55
N THR A 124 -12.48 -0.10 -21.95
CA THR A 124 -11.69 0.81 -22.78
C THR A 124 -10.82 1.74 -21.94
N LYS A 125 -9.78 2.33 -22.56
CA LYS A 125 -8.93 3.36 -21.94
C LYS A 125 -9.75 4.55 -21.41
N LYS A 126 -10.78 4.96 -22.15
CA LYS A 126 -11.68 6.05 -21.77
C LYS A 126 -12.44 5.69 -20.48
N MET A 127 -13.08 4.51 -20.45
CA MET A 127 -13.83 4.06 -19.27
C MET A 127 -12.95 3.98 -18.03
N TYR A 128 -11.72 3.51 -18.18
CA TYR A 128 -10.78 3.44 -17.07
C TYR A 128 -10.38 4.83 -16.56
N GLN A 129 -10.12 5.78 -17.47
CA GLN A 129 -9.82 7.17 -17.11
C GLN A 129 -11.03 7.85 -16.44
N ASP A 130 -12.23 7.63 -16.97
CA ASP A 130 -13.48 8.19 -16.42
C ASP A 130 -13.70 7.67 -14.97
N ALA A 131 -13.41 6.39 -14.70
CA ALA A 131 -13.49 5.83 -13.35
C ALA A 131 -12.50 6.51 -12.38
N LEU A 132 -11.24 6.78 -12.80
CA LEU A 132 -10.28 7.51 -11.96
C LEU A 132 -10.73 8.96 -11.68
N ASN A 133 -11.30 9.63 -12.68
CA ASN A 133 -11.79 10.99 -12.54
C ASN A 133 -13.00 11.04 -11.59
N ASP A 134 -13.89 10.06 -11.68
CA ASP A 134 -15.05 9.95 -10.80
C ASP A 134 -14.64 9.67 -9.35
N LEU A 135 -13.67 8.77 -9.11
CA LEU A 135 -13.08 8.56 -7.77
C LEU A 135 -12.53 9.87 -7.17
N LYS A 136 -11.96 10.74 -8.01
CA LYS A 136 -11.49 12.06 -7.57
C LYS A 136 -12.65 12.98 -7.22
N SER A 137 -13.70 13.01 -8.03
CA SER A 137 -14.91 13.82 -7.79
C SER A 137 -15.65 13.41 -6.51
N GLN A 138 -15.55 12.12 -6.12
CA GLN A 138 -16.04 11.60 -4.84
C GLN A 138 -15.21 12.05 -3.63
N GLY A 139 -14.13 12.82 -3.83
CA GLY A 139 -13.29 13.36 -2.76
C GLY A 139 -12.22 12.41 -2.23
N LEU A 140 -11.89 11.33 -2.94
CA LEU A 140 -10.80 10.44 -2.53
C LEU A 140 -9.44 11.15 -2.60
N ALA A 141 -8.58 10.89 -1.62
CA ALA A 141 -7.23 11.42 -1.58
C ALA A 141 -6.37 10.89 -2.74
N ASP A 142 -5.46 11.72 -3.26
CA ASP A 142 -4.58 11.39 -4.40
C ASP A 142 -3.81 10.10 -4.19
N ASN A 143 -3.29 9.86 -2.98
CA ASN A 143 -2.59 8.63 -2.63
C ASN A 143 -3.50 7.39 -2.71
N THR A 144 -4.77 7.52 -2.34
CA THR A 144 -5.76 6.43 -2.44
C THR A 144 -6.03 6.09 -3.90
N ILE A 145 -6.24 7.10 -4.74
CA ILE A 145 -6.46 6.92 -6.19
C ILE A 145 -5.21 6.32 -6.85
N SER A 146 -4.02 6.76 -6.46
CA SER A 146 -2.75 6.18 -6.92
C SER A 146 -2.62 4.70 -6.56
N GLY A 147 -3.04 4.30 -5.36
CA GLY A 147 -3.11 2.90 -4.93
C GLY A 147 -4.08 2.07 -5.79
N ILE A 148 -5.31 2.59 -6.01
CA ILE A 148 -6.32 1.96 -6.85
C ILE A 148 -5.80 1.79 -8.29
N HIS A 149 -5.16 2.83 -8.85
CA HIS A 149 -4.55 2.77 -10.17
C HIS A 149 -3.42 1.73 -10.24
N THR A 150 -2.58 1.64 -9.20
CA THR A 150 -1.51 0.63 -9.11
C THR A 150 -2.10 -0.78 -9.13
N SER A 151 -3.16 -1.05 -8.37
CA SER A 151 -3.88 -2.32 -8.41
C SER A 151 -4.49 -2.59 -9.80
N GLY A 152 -5.12 -1.61 -10.41
CA GLY A 152 -5.64 -1.71 -11.77
C GLY A 152 -4.55 -2.08 -12.79
N ARG A 153 -3.40 -1.41 -12.74
CA ARG A 153 -2.24 -1.74 -13.59
C ARG A 153 -1.79 -3.18 -13.41
N MET A 154 -1.70 -3.66 -12.17
CA MET A 154 -1.30 -5.04 -11.88
C MET A 154 -2.30 -6.05 -12.45
N ILE A 155 -3.61 -5.82 -12.27
CA ILE A 155 -4.68 -6.68 -12.78
C ILE A 155 -4.64 -6.75 -14.31
N PHE A 156 -4.63 -5.60 -14.99
CA PHE A 156 -4.66 -5.55 -16.47
C PHE A 156 -3.33 -6.01 -17.09
N SER A 157 -2.18 -5.76 -16.45
CA SER A 157 -0.90 -6.32 -16.89
C SER A 157 -0.89 -7.84 -16.80
N LYS A 158 -1.47 -8.42 -15.74
CA LYS A 158 -1.62 -9.88 -15.61
C LYS A 158 -2.60 -10.44 -16.65
N ALA A 159 -3.63 -9.69 -17.03
CA ALA A 159 -4.56 -10.09 -18.07
C ALA A 159 -3.90 -10.12 -19.47
N ILE A 160 -2.97 -9.21 -19.75
CA ILE A 160 -2.10 -9.26 -20.95
C ILE A 160 -1.20 -10.49 -20.91
N GLU A 161 -0.48 -10.70 -19.78
CA GLU A 161 0.44 -11.84 -19.60
C GLU A 161 -0.24 -13.20 -19.80
N LEU A 162 -1.53 -13.30 -19.44
CA LEU A 162 -2.34 -14.52 -19.57
C LEU A 162 -3.15 -14.60 -20.89
N ASP A 163 -2.89 -13.74 -21.85
CA ASP A 163 -3.58 -13.64 -23.13
C ASP A 163 -5.11 -13.54 -23.00
N VAL A 164 -5.58 -12.84 -21.95
CA VAL A 164 -7.02 -12.58 -21.74
C VAL A 164 -7.48 -11.39 -22.56
N ILE A 165 -6.64 -10.36 -22.68
CA ILE A 165 -6.88 -9.15 -23.46
C ILE A 165 -5.65 -8.77 -24.31
N LYS A 166 -5.86 -8.07 -25.41
CA LYS A 166 -4.78 -7.55 -26.27
C LYS A 166 -4.24 -6.20 -25.81
N ASN A 167 -5.11 -5.34 -25.30
CA ASN A 167 -4.78 -3.96 -24.97
C ASN A 167 -4.96 -3.68 -23.48
N ASN A 168 -3.97 -3.04 -22.87
CA ASN A 168 -4.05 -2.61 -21.47
C ASN A 168 -4.76 -1.24 -21.38
N PRO A 169 -5.95 -1.15 -20.76
CA PRO A 169 -6.68 0.10 -20.64
C PRO A 169 -6.01 1.10 -19.69
N THR A 170 -5.11 0.63 -18.81
CA THR A 170 -4.44 1.47 -17.79
C THR A 170 -3.18 2.14 -18.32
N GLN A 171 -2.66 1.73 -19.50
CA GLN A 171 -1.30 2.07 -19.98
C GLN A 171 -1.02 3.58 -20.08
N TYR A 172 -2.03 4.37 -20.44
CA TYR A 172 -1.89 5.82 -20.62
C TYR A 172 -2.79 6.62 -19.68
N ALA A 173 -3.35 5.97 -18.68
CA ALA A 173 -4.20 6.64 -17.70
C ALA A 173 -3.39 7.65 -16.90
N LYS A 174 -3.96 8.85 -16.73
CA LYS A 174 -3.37 9.93 -15.94
C LYS A 174 -4.09 10.02 -14.60
N LEU A 175 -3.32 10.08 -13.53
CA LEU A 175 -3.88 10.31 -12.20
C LEU A 175 -4.44 11.74 -12.13
N PRO A 176 -5.72 11.91 -11.79
CA PRO A 176 -6.27 13.22 -11.53
C PRO A 176 -5.58 13.83 -10.31
N ARG A 177 -5.10 15.05 -10.43
CA ARG A 177 -4.46 15.81 -9.33
C ARG A 177 -5.29 17.03 -9.01
N SER A 178 -5.41 17.36 -7.74
CA SER A 178 -5.90 18.67 -7.32
C SER A 178 -4.89 19.72 -7.80
N GLN A 179 -5.35 20.69 -8.58
CA GLN A 179 -4.53 21.88 -8.84
C GLN A 179 -4.61 22.73 -7.58
N LYS A 180 -3.48 22.88 -6.90
CA LYS A 180 -3.37 23.80 -5.78
C LYS A 180 -3.27 25.21 -6.33
N THR A 181 -3.97 26.15 -5.72
CA THR A 181 -3.81 27.57 -6.00
C THR A 181 -2.47 28.07 -5.47
N VAL A 182 -1.99 29.21 -5.96
CA VAL A 182 -0.76 29.84 -5.44
C VAL A 182 -0.90 30.15 -3.94
N GLU A 183 -2.08 30.57 -3.52
CA GLU A 183 -2.41 30.84 -2.11
C GLU A 183 -2.33 29.56 -1.25
N GLU A 184 -2.83 28.41 -1.76
CA GLU A 184 -2.71 27.13 -1.08
C GLU A 184 -1.27 26.63 -1.00
N LEU A 185 -0.43 26.95 -2.00
CA LEU A 185 0.99 26.63 -2.00
C LEU A 185 1.78 27.55 -1.05
N GLU A 186 1.42 28.82 -0.94
CA GLU A 186 2.02 29.78 -0.01
C GLU A 186 1.63 29.50 1.46
N HIS A 187 0.42 28.96 1.69
CA HIS A 187 -0.05 28.51 2.99
C HIS A 187 0.28 27.05 3.32
N GLU A 188 0.85 26.31 2.38
CA GLU A 188 1.53 25.05 2.68
C GLU A 188 2.87 25.36 3.34
N ASP A 189 2.83 26.05 4.49
CA ASP A 189 3.92 25.97 5.44
C ASP A 189 4.25 24.50 5.60
N GLU A 190 5.55 24.17 5.55
CA GLU A 190 6.03 22.82 5.81
C GLU A 190 5.45 22.40 7.17
N VAL A 191 4.26 21.78 7.15
CA VAL A 191 3.61 21.30 8.38
C VAL A 191 4.59 20.33 8.98
N VAL A 192 5.31 20.80 9.99
CA VAL A 192 6.29 20.02 10.72
C VAL A 192 5.60 18.75 11.19
N LYS A 193 5.99 17.62 10.58
CA LYS A 193 5.34 16.31 10.80
C LYS A 193 5.90 15.58 12.02
N TYR A 194 6.57 16.29 12.91
CA TYR A 194 7.19 15.75 14.13
C TYR A 194 7.11 16.80 15.25
N LEU A 195 7.40 16.39 16.47
CA LEU A 195 7.50 17.28 17.62
C LEU A 195 8.94 17.77 17.77
N GLU A 196 9.12 19.04 18.02
CA GLU A 196 10.39 19.60 18.43
C GLU A 196 10.70 19.20 19.89
N LYS A 197 11.92 19.45 20.35
CA LYS A 197 12.39 19.03 21.68
C LYS A 197 11.46 19.50 22.82
N ASP A 198 11.08 20.76 22.83
CA ASP A 198 10.22 21.35 23.87
C ASP A 198 8.78 20.84 23.77
N GLU A 199 8.30 20.61 22.56
CA GLU A 199 6.99 20.02 22.30
C GLU A 199 6.94 18.54 22.77
N LEU A 200 8.00 17.75 22.50
CA LEU A 200 8.13 16.38 23.01
C LEU A 200 8.12 16.37 24.53
N ALA A 201 8.84 17.30 25.17
CA ALA A 201 8.86 17.42 26.62
C ALA A 201 7.46 17.68 27.19
N ARG A 202 6.72 18.65 26.62
CA ARG A 202 5.32 18.96 27.00
C ARG A 202 4.40 17.74 26.77
N PHE A 203 4.55 17.05 25.65
CA PHE A 203 3.78 15.84 25.34
C PHE A 203 3.99 14.72 26.36
N LEU A 204 5.26 14.42 26.68
CA LEU A 204 5.60 13.40 27.66
C LEU A 204 5.18 13.77 29.08
N LEU A 205 5.24 15.06 29.44
CA LEU A 205 4.73 15.57 30.72
C LEU A 205 3.21 15.37 30.80
N ALA A 206 2.47 15.73 29.76
CA ALA A 206 1.03 15.50 29.68
C ALA A 206 0.69 14.00 29.77
N ALA A 207 1.49 13.14 29.14
CA ALA A 207 1.32 11.68 29.25
C ALA A 207 1.56 11.17 30.68
N LYS A 208 2.50 11.76 31.40
CA LYS A 208 2.84 11.38 32.79
C LYS A 208 1.79 11.86 33.79
N GLU A 209 1.30 13.10 33.66
CA GLU A 209 0.42 13.73 34.64
C GLU A 209 -1.07 13.51 34.34
N LYS A 210 -1.46 13.49 33.07
CA LYS A 210 -2.85 13.45 32.61
C LYS A 210 -3.16 12.23 31.73
N GLY A 211 -2.15 11.34 31.55
CA GLY A 211 -2.28 10.12 30.76
C GLY A 211 -3.20 9.10 31.41
N LEU A 212 -3.70 8.19 30.61
CA LEU A 212 -4.33 6.97 31.06
C LEU A 212 -3.23 5.98 31.48
N GLU A 213 -3.66 4.89 32.12
CA GLU A 213 -2.74 3.81 32.46
C GLU A 213 -1.92 3.38 31.25
N GLN A 214 -0.62 3.20 31.41
CA GLN A 214 0.38 2.86 30.40
C GLN A 214 0.73 3.98 29.38
N ASP A 215 0.01 5.10 29.30
CA ASP A 215 0.29 6.14 28.30
C ASP A 215 1.74 6.64 28.37
N TYR A 216 2.22 6.92 29.56
CA TYR A 216 3.58 7.46 29.74
C TYR A 216 4.66 6.48 29.25
N VAL A 217 4.64 5.23 29.70
CA VAL A 217 5.62 4.22 29.30
C VAL A 217 5.52 3.91 27.80
N LEU A 218 4.31 3.88 27.26
CA LEU A 218 4.04 3.63 25.84
C LEU A 218 4.69 4.72 24.97
N PHE A 219 4.41 5.99 25.24
CA PHE A 219 4.92 7.10 24.45
C PHE A 219 6.40 7.39 24.70
N LEU A 220 6.89 7.12 25.91
CA LEU A 220 8.32 7.16 26.23
C LEU A 220 9.09 6.13 25.37
N MET A 221 8.59 4.91 25.31
CA MET A 221 9.18 3.86 24.46
C MET A 221 9.22 4.26 22.98
N LEU A 222 8.13 4.80 22.44
CA LEU A 222 8.08 5.26 21.04
C LEU A 222 9.07 6.40 20.78
N ALA A 223 9.15 7.37 21.67
CA ALA A 223 10.02 8.54 21.53
C ALA A 223 11.51 8.17 21.59
N TYR A 224 11.90 7.32 22.57
CA TYR A 224 13.31 6.98 22.81
C TYR A 224 13.86 5.88 21.90
N SER A 225 13.01 5.02 21.35
CA SER A 225 13.46 3.93 20.47
C SER A 225 13.22 4.21 18.98
N GLY A 226 12.33 5.14 18.64
CA GLY A 226 11.90 5.37 17.28
C GLY A 226 11.18 4.18 16.62
N MET A 227 10.75 3.16 17.42
CA MET A 227 10.05 1.99 16.89
C MET A 227 8.66 2.37 16.34
N ARG A 228 8.12 1.53 15.45
CA ARG A 228 6.76 1.71 14.93
C ARG A 228 5.73 1.26 15.97
N ALA A 229 4.54 1.88 15.98
CA ALA A 229 3.46 1.48 16.90
C ALA A 229 3.13 -0.03 16.82
N GLY A 230 3.13 -0.60 15.61
CA GLY A 230 2.92 -2.03 15.44
C GLY A 230 4.06 -2.91 15.98
N GLU A 231 5.29 -2.41 16.03
CA GLU A 231 6.43 -3.08 16.67
C GLU A 231 6.27 -3.06 18.20
N LEU A 232 5.83 -1.92 18.75
CA LEU A 232 5.55 -1.78 20.18
C LEU A 232 4.39 -2.68 20.64
N CYS A 233 3.27 -2.73 19.89
CA CYS A 233 2.15 -3.62 20.20
C CYS A 233 2.55 -5.11 20.16
N ALA A 234 3.57 -5.47 19.38
CA ALA A 234 4.08 -6.83 19.27
C ALA A 234 5.16 -7.17 20.30
N LEU A 235 5.64 -6.18 21.03
CA LEU A 235 6.78 -6.33 21.94
C LEU A 235 6.42 -7.18 23.16
N ARG A 236 7.26 -8.18 23.46
CA ARG A 236 7.15 -9.05 24.63
C ARG A 236 8.23 -8.72 25.65
N TRP A 237 8.01 -9.07 26.90
CA TRP A 237 9.04 -8.91 27.93
C TRP A 237 10.32 -9.68 27.63
N SER A 238 10.22 -10.81 26.92
CA SER A 238 11.37 -11.58 26.43
C SER A 238 12.20 -10.90 25.35
N ASP A 239 11.68 -9.83 24.72
CA ASP A 239 12.42 -9.05 23.73
C ASP A 239 13.26 -7.91 24.38
N LEU A 240 13.12 -7.71 25.71
CA LEU A 240 13.82 -6.70 26.48
C LEU A 240 14.90 -7.34 27.33
N ASP A 241 16.09 -6.80 27.28
CA ASP A 241 17.18 -7.08 28.19
C ASP A 241 17.32 -5.88 29.13
N MET A 242 16.90 -6.07 30.40
CA MET A 242 16.88 -5.01 31.41
C MET A 242 18.24 -4.73 32.00
N ASP A 243 19.18 -5.66 31.89
CA ASP A 243 20.53 -5.56 32.42
C ASP A 243 21.47 -4.89 31.41
N GLU A 244 21.32 -5.27 30.13
CA GLU A 244 22.05 -4.68 29.01
C GLU A 244 21.36 -3.43 28.41
N TYR A 245 20.23 -3.02 28.96
CA TYR A 245 19.43 -1.85 28.49
C TYR A 245 19.09 -1.91 27.01
N THR A 246 18.68 -3.07 26.47
CA THR A 246 18.42 -3.23 25.06
C THR A 246 17.05 -3.79 24.74
N VAL A 247 16.55 -3.49 23.53
CA VAL A 247 15.32 -4.05 23.00
C VAL A 247 15.55 -4.67 21.62
N SER A 248 15.06 -5.89 21.44
CA SER A 248 15.12 -6.63 20.16
C SER A 248 13.81 -6.48 19.39
N ILE A 249 13.83 -5.85 18.22
CA ILE A 249 12.67 -5.66 17.36
C ILE A 249 12.70 -6.71 16.27
N THR A 250 11.84 -7.73 16.39
CA THR A 250 11.83 -8.90 15.49
C THR A 250 10.48 -9.18 14.85
N LYS A 251 9.42 -8.48 15.27
CA LYS A 251 8.03 -8.73 14.86
C LYS A 251 7.20 -7.46 14.88
N THR A 252 6.07 -7.49 14.20
CA THR A 252 5.08 -6.41 14.17
C THR A 252 3.68 -6.98 14.35
N TYR A 253 2.83 -6.23 15.02
CA TYR A 253 1.44 -6.54 15.25
C TYR A 253 0.60 -6.28 14.01
N TYR A 254 -0.26 -7.23 13.68
CA TYR A 254 -1.23 -7.13 12.58
C TYR A 254 -2.61 -7.58 13.06
N ASN A 255 -3.58 -6.69 13.02
CA ASN A 255 -4.96 -7.00 13.38
C ASN A 255 -5.90 -6.08 12.57
N PRO A 256 -6.30 -6.51 11.38
CA PRO A 256 -7.12 -5.69 10.49
C PRO A 256 -8.57 -5.55 10.94
N SER A 257 -9.07 -6.48 11.74
CA SER A 257 -10.45 -6.50 12.22
C SER A 257 -10.66 -5.76 13.53
N ASN A 258 -9.58 -5.38 14.23
CA ASN A 258 -9.59 -4.87 15.61
C ASN A 258 -10.34 -5.80 16.58
N ARG A 259 -10.34 -7.11 16.32
CA ARG A 259 -10.86 -8.12 17.24
C ARG A 259 -9.73 -8.61 18.12
N THR A 260 -9.89 -8.55 19.43
CA THR A 260 -8.83 -8.81 20.39
C THR A 260 -8.16 -10.16 20.20
N THR A 261 -8.92 -11.20 19.85
CA THR A 261 -8.42 -12.58 19.70
C THR A 261 -7.85 -12.91 18.31
N GLU A 262 -8.06 -12.05 17.31
CA GLU A 262 -7.71 -12.31 15.90
C GLU A 262 -6.42 -11.60 15.46
N TYR A 263 -5.52 -11.29 16.38
CA TYR A 263 -4.24 -10.68 16.02
C TYR A 263 -3.24 -11.70 15.49
N GLN A 264 -2.31 -11.22 14.69
CA GLN A 264 -1.18 -11.98 14.18
C GLN A 264 0.13 -11.22 14.45
N LEU A 265 1.18 -11.95 14.74
CA LEU A 265 2.53 -11.41 14.81
C LEU A 265 3.25 -11.74 13.51
N LEU A 266 3.53 -10.72 12.72
CA LEU A 266 4.18 -10.87 11.43
C LEU A 266 5.68 -10.54 11.53
N PRO A 267 6.54 -11.21 10.76
CA PRO A 267 7.94 -10.80 10.64
C PRO A 267 8.03 -9.42 9.98
N PRO A 268 9.06 -8.62 10.26
CA PRO A 268 9.30 -7.35 9.61
C PRO A 268 9.37 -7.46 8.08
N LYS A 269 9.16 -6.33 7.36
CA LYS A 269 9.13 -6.32 5.89
C LYS A 269 10.47 -6.74 5.27
N THR A 270 11.59 -6.36 5.86
CA THR A 270 12.94 -6.62 5.37
C THR A 270 13.80 -7.25 6.46
N LYS A 271 14.89 -7.92 6.07
CA LYS A 271 15.87 -8.47 7.03
C LYS A 271 16.49 -7.38 7.90
N THR A 272 16.73 -6.19 7.34
CA THR A 272 17.29 -5.02 8.03
C THR A 272 16.34 -4.41 9.07
N SER A 273 15.05 -4.70 8.99
CA SER A 273 14.08 -4.26 10.00
C SER A 273 14.19 -5.05 11.32
N LYS A 274 14.85 -6.21 11.34
CA LYS A 274 15.25 -6.88 12.58
C LYS A 274 16.46 -6.17 13.14
N ARG A 275 16.35 -5.62 14.34
CA ARG A 275 17.40 -4.81 14.96
C ARG A 275 17.36 -4.90 16.47
N LYS A 276 18.48 -4.62 17.10
CA LYS A 276 18.62 -4.42 18.54
C LYS A 276 18.90 -2.94 18.79
N ILE A 277 18.22 -2.33 19.74
CA ILE A 277 18.30 -0.88 20.02
C ILE A 277 18.67 -0.73 21.49
N ASP A 278 19.67 0.11 21.79
CA ASP A 278 20.00 0.51 23.15
C ASP A 278 18.95 1.50 23.65
N LEU A 279 18.52 1.31 24.89
CA LEU A 279 17.55 2.15 25.59
C LEU A 279 18.23 2.96 26.68
N ASP A 280 17.76 4.17 26.89
CA ASP A 280 18.19 5.02 27.99
C ASP A 280 17.79 4.41 29.35
N PRO A 281 18.61 4.52 30.42
CA PRO A 281 18.26 4.06 31.74
C PRO A 281 16.92 4.55 32.27
N VAL A 282 16.51 5.77 31.94
CA VAL A 282 15.19 6.36 32.28
C VAL A 282 14.04 5.49 31.75
N VAL A 283 14.18 4.97 30.52
CA VAL A 283 13.17 4.09 29.90
C VAL A 283 13.10 2.76 30.66
N ILE A 284 14.24 2.20 31.00
CA ILE A 284 14.32 0.93 31.72
C ILE A 284 13.71 1.04 33.13
N GLU A 285 13.97 2.13 33.85
CA GLU A 285 13.34 2.37 35.15
C GLU A 285 11.82 2.43 35.04
N GLU A 286 11.29 3.10 34.06
CA GLU A 286 9.85 3.19 33.86
C GLU A 286 9.25 1.85 33.43
N LEU A 287 9.97 1.07 32.61
CA LEU A 287 9.59 -0.30 32.27
C LEU A 287 9.56 -1.22 33.48
N LYS A 288 10.50 -1.10 34.44
CA LYS A 288 10.49 -1.87 35.70
C LYS A 288 9.24 -1.55 36.53
N LYS A 289 8.89 -0.26 36.66
CA LYS A 289 7.66 0.18 37.35
C LYS A 289 6.41 -0.36 36.64
N HIS A 290 6.40 -0.27 35.31
CA HIS A 290 5.31 -0.78 34.49
C HIS A 290 5.13 -2.29 34.65
N LYS A 291 6.22 -3.07 34.64
CA LYS A 291 6.21 -4.52 34.86
C LYS A 291 5.61 -4.88 36.20
N ALA A 292 5.96 -4.13 37.26
CA ALA A 292 5.39 -4.34 38.58
C ALA A 292 3.88 -4.12 38.62
N ARG A 293 3.37 -3.02 38.01
CA ARG A 293 1.93 -2.75 37.87
C ARG A 293 1.22 -3.85 37.05
N GLN A 294 1.80 -4.25 35.93
CA GLN A 294 1.23 -5.32 35.10
C GLN A 294 1.20 -6.67 35.81
N ASN A 295 2.20 -6.98 36.64
CA ASN A 295 2.19 -8.20 37.43
C ASN A 295 1.04 -8.20 38.45
N ALA A 296 0.66 -7.05 39.04
CA ALA A 296 -0.51 -6.94 39.92
C ALA A 296 -1.80 -7.29 39.15
N VAL A 297 -1.99 -6.72 37.96
CA VAL A 297 -3.12 -7.07 37.05
C VAL A 297 -3.11 -8.56 36.68
N LYS A 298 -1.93 -9.12 36.40
CA LYS A 298 -1.75 -10.54 36.08
C LYS A 298 -2.11 -11.46 37.27
N MET A 299 -1.85 -11.02 38.49
CA MET A 299 -2.26 -11.74 39.67
C MET A 299 -3.78 -11.66 39.90
N GLU A 300 -4.37 -10.49 39.73
CA GLU A 300 -5.80 -10.25 39.85
C GLU A 300 -6.61 -11.12 38.87
N PHE A 301 -6.20 -11.14 37.58
CA PHE A 301 -6.88 -11.90 36.52
C PHE A 301 -6.19 -13.24 36.20
N ARG A 302 -5.55 -13.85 37.11
CA ARG A 302 -4.66 -15.04 36.98
C ARG A 302 -5.24 -16.14 36.07
N ARG A 303 -6.56 -16.38 36.12
CA ARG A 303 -7.22 -17.45 35.35
C ARG A 303 -7.53 -17.08 33.91
N THR A 304 -7.77 -15.80 33.64
CA THR A 304 -8.23 -15.27 32.36
C THR A 304 -7.16 -14.45 31.62
N TYR A 305 -6.07 -14.13 32.32
CA TYR A 305 -4.97 -13.33 31.75
C TYR A 305 -4.34 -14.05 30.54
N HIS A 306 -4.27 -13.36 29.39
CA HIS A 306 -3.68 -13.92 28.18
C HIS A 306 -2.16 -14.10 28.32
N LYS A 307 -1.67 -15.32 28.00
CA LYS A 307 -0.26 -15.73 28.19
C LYS A 307 0.71 -15.18 27.13
N GLY A 308 0.34 -14.15 26.38
CA GLY A 308 1.17 -13.56 25.32
C GLY A 308 2.40 -12.79 25.79
N ASP A 309 2.45 -12.44 27.07
CA ASP A 309 3.54 -11.75 27.76
C ASP A 309 3.97 -10.42 27.10
N PHE A 310 2.98 -9.69 26.56
CA PHE A 310 3.20 -8.40 25.92
C PHE A 310 3.57 -7.31 26.91
N VAL A 311 4.48 -6.40 26.48
CA VAL A 311 4.88 -5.23 27.29
C VAL A 311 3.71 -4.27 27.41
N ILE A 312 3.06 -3.92 26.32
CA ILE A 312 1.86 -3.08 26.31
C ILE A 312 0.65 -3.99 26.11
N ALA A 313 -0.01 -4.30 27.21
CA ALA A 313 -1.13 -5.23 27.24
C ALA A 313 -2.38 -4.56 27.81
N LYS A 314 -3.55 -5.02 27.35
CA LYS A 314 -4.84 -4.59 27.88
C LYS A 314 -4.99 -4.99 29.35
N THR A 315 -5.67 -4.14 30.11
CA THR A 315 -5.90 -4.32 31.56
C THR A 315 -7.35 -4.64 31.92
N ASP A 316 -8.27 -4.53 30.94
CA ASP A 316 -9.69 -4.84 31.16
C ASP A 316 -9.89 -6.33 31.42
N ILE A 317 -10.75 -6.67 32.39
CA ILE A 317 -11.01 -8.03 32.90
C ILE A 317 -11.26 -9.09 31.79
N LEU A 318 -11.99 -8.73 30.73
CA LEU A 318 -12.37 -9.66 29.66
C LEU A 318 -11.24 -9.91 28.64
N VAL A 319 -10.24 -9.03 28.60
CA VAL A 319 -9.20 -9.02 27.56
C VAL A 319 -7.81 -8.77 28.14
N ALA A 320 -7.65 -8.90 29.46
CA ALA A 320 -6.38 -8.67 30.14
C ALA A 320 -5.25 -9.54 29.56
N GLY A 321 -4.10 -8.94 29.34
CA GLY A 321 -2.93 -9.61 28.80
C GLY A 321 -2.87 -9.70 27.27
N TYR A 322 -3.94 -9.41 26.54
CA TYR A 322 -3.91 -9.27 25.06
C TYR A 322 -3.18 -7.98 24.67
N PRO A 323 -2.50 -7.96 23.50
CA PRO A 323 -1.79 -6.77 23.04
C PRO A 323 -2.76 -5.62 22.76
N GLU A 324 -2.29 -4.40 22.95
CA GLU A 324 -3.09 -3.21 22.63
C GLU A 324 -3.23 -3.00 21.12
N PHE A 325 -4.31 -2.35 20.69
CA PHE A 325 -4.52 -2.01 19.29
C PHE A 325 -3.72 -0.78 18.88
N ILE A 326 -3.18 -0.79 17.66
CA ILE A 326 -2.54 0.40 17.07
C ILE A 326 -3.52 1.58 17.08
N LYS A 327 -4.82 1.32 16.79
CA LYS A 327 -5.85 2.37 16.79
C LYS A 327 -6.07 3.01 18.16
N THR A 328 -5.95 2.23 19.23
CA THR A 328 -6.00 2.78 20.61
C THR A 328 -4.82 3.71 20.86
N ILE A 329 -3.60 3.34 20.44
CA ILE A 329 -2.42 4.20 20.57
C ILE A 329 -2.61 5.52 19.81
N GLU A 330 -3.15 5.48 18.58
CA GLU A 330 -3.47 6.69 17.81
C GLU A 330 -4.46 7.60 18.54
N ASN A 331 -5.54 7.02 19.07
CA ASN A 331 -6.56 7.78 19.79
C ASN A 331 -6.02 8.38 21.10
N ARG A 332 -5.22 7.62 21.86
CA ARG A 332 -4.55 8.08 23.08
C ARG A 332 -3.57 9.21 22.78
N MET A 333 -2.79 9.09 21.71
CA MET A 333 -1.87 10.17 21.27
C MET A 333 -2.63 11.44 20.94
N ARG A 334 -3.70 11.36 20.13
CA ARG A 334 -4.51 12.54 19.78
C ARG A 334 -5.06 13.25 21.03
N ARG A 335 -5.57 12.48 22.00
CA ARG A 335 -6.03 13.00 23.29
C ARG A 335 -4.93 13.75 24.03
N LEU A 336 -3.73 13.18 24.09
CA LEU A 336 -2.59 13.78 24.78
C LEU A 336 -2.06 15.02 24.06
N LEU A 337 -2.00 15.01 22.74
CA LEU A 337 -1.64 16.17 21.93
C LEU A 337 -2.59 17.34 22.21
N LYS A 338 -3.90 17.09 22.26
CA LYS A 338 -4.89 18.09 22.64
C LYS A 338 -4.67 18.63 24.05
N LEU A 339 -4.40 17.76 25.03
CA LEU A 339 -4.13 18.15 26.42
C LEU A 339 -2.83 18.95 26.59
N ALA A 340 -1.86 18.75 25.70
CA ALA A 340 -0.58 19.46 25.67
C ALA A 340 -0.61 20.71 24.77
N GLU A 341 -1.77 21.03 24.14
CA GLU A 341 -1.94 22.12 23.18
C GLU A 341 -0.96 22.03 22.02
N LEU A 342 -0.84 20.82 21.46
CA LEU A 342 0.02 20.50 20.34
C LEU A 342 -0.80 20.10 19.10
N ASN A 343 -0.14 19.96 17.96
CA ASN A 343 -0.78 19.61 16.68
C ASN A 343 -1.45 18.20 16.73
N GLU A 344 -2.77 18.15 16.79
CA GLU A 344 -3.58 16.93 16.86
C GLU A 344 -3.50 16.04 15.59
N LYS A 345 -2.96 16.56 14.48
CA LYS A 345 -2.77 15.80 13.24
C LYS A 345 -1.58 14.84 13.29
N LEU A 346 -0.71 14.99 14.29
CA LEU A 346 0.41 14.09 14.50
C LEU A 346 -0.06 12.69 14.89
N THR A 347 0.71 11.69 14.48
CA THR A 347 0.40 10.27 14.69
C THR A 347 1.56 9.59 15.43
N PRO A 348 1.41 8.36 15.94
CA PRO A 348 2.53 7.63 16.54
C PRO A 348 3.76 7.50 15.62
N HIS A 349 3.56 7.54 14.30
CA HIS A 349 4.67 7.58 13.34
C HIS A 349 5.45 8.90 13.39
N SER A 350 4.81 9.99 13.77
CA SER A 350 5.47 11.29 13.96
C SER A 350 6.51 11.27 15.09
N LEU A 351 6.33 10.46 16.13
CA LEU A 351 7.34 10.26 17.19
C LEU A 351 8.63 9.62 16.65
N ARG A 352 8.52 8.80 15.62
CA ARG A 352 9.69 8.26 14.93
C ARG A 352 10.42 9.34 14.13
N HIS A 353 9.70 10.29 13.53
CA HIS A 353 10.30 11.46 12.89
C HIS A 353 10.93 12.39 13.92
N THR A 354 10.28 12.61 15.07
CA THR A 354 10.85 13.32 16.23
C THR A 354 12.16 12.67 16.68
N HIS A 355 12.20 11.35 16.82
CA HIS A 355 13.42 10.61 17.18
C HIS A 355 14.54 10.84 16.15
N THR A 356 14.22 10.82 14.86
CA THR A 356 15.17 11.12 13.77
C THR A 356 15.72 12.53 13.86
N SER A 357 14.83 13.52 14.05
CA SER A 357 15.19 14.94 14.16
C SER A 357 16.12 15.19 15.33
N LEU A 358 15.76 14.70 16.51
CA LEU A 358 16.57 14.88 17.74
C LEU A 358 17.94 14.17 17.67
N LEU A 359 18.03 13.00 17.04
CA LEU A 359 19.33 12.35 16.80
C LEU A 359 20.18 13.15 15.82
N ALA A 360 19.58 13.71 14.77
CA ALA A 360 20.27 14.58 13.82
C ALA A 360 20.78 15.87 14.49
N GLU A 361 19.95 16.50 15.35
CA GLU A 361 20.33 17.64 16.18
C GLU A 361 21.47 17.33 17.14
N ALA A 362 21.50 16.11 17.70
CA ALA A 362 22.58 15.62 18.54
C ALA A 362 23.87 15.29 17.75
N GLY A 363 23.88 15.46 16.43
CA GLY A 363 25.05 15.23 15.56
C GLY A 363 25.25 13.76 15.17
N VAL A 364 24.27 12.87 15.41
CA VAL A 364 24.35 11.46 14.97
C VAL A 364 24.24 11.39 13.46
N GLY A 365 25.09 10.58 12.82
CA GLY A 365 25.12 10.43 11.38
C GLY A 365 23.88 9.77 10.80
N LEU A 366 23.56 10.07 9.53
CA LEU A 366 22.39 9.51 8.85
C LEU A 366 22.40 7.97 8.83
N HIS A 367 23.57 7.37 8.66
CA HIS A 367 23.71 5.91 8.56
C HIS A 367 23.32 5.23 9.87
N GLU A 368 23.83 5.71 11.00
CA GLU A 368 23.54 5.22 12.34
C GLU A 368 22.05 5.39 12.68
N ILE A 369 21.45 6.52 12.26
CA ILE A 369 20.00 6.75 12.44
C ILE A 369 19.21 5.74 11.61
N MET A 370 19.57 5.51 10.36
CA MET A 370 18.89 4.55 9.48
C MET A 370 19.02 3.11 10.01
N GLU A 371 20.19 2.71 10.52
CA GLU A 371 20.41 1.42 11.13
C GLU A 371 19.52 1.24 12.37
N ARG A 372 19.53 2.22 13.28
CA ARG A 372 18.70 2.23 14.50
C ARG A 372 17.21 2.12 14.19
N LEU A 373 16.75 2.76 13.11
CA LEU A 373 15.38 2.72 12.64
C LEU A 373 15.07 1.44 11.84
N GLY A 374 16.07 0.72 11.33
CA GLY A 374 15.89 -0.44 10.46
C GLY A 374 15.40 -0.08 9.06
N HIS A 375 15.90 1.04 8.52
CA HIS A 375 15.67 1.48 7.15
C HIS A 375 16.86 1.10 6.27
N LYS A 376 16.59 0.50 5.12
CA LYS A 376 17.64 0.27 4.11
C LYS A 376 17.78 1.48 3.20
N ASP A 377 16.65 2.05 2.82
CA ASP A 377 16.56 3.20 1.92
C ASP A 377 15.23 3.89 2.22
N ASP A 378 15.26 5.03 2.88
CA ASP A 378 14.05 5.74 3.31
C ASP A 378 14.20 7.24 3.08
N ASP A 379 13.59 7.69 1.99
CA ASP A 379 13.56 9.10 1.61
C ASP A 379 13.00 9.98 2.73
N THR A 380 12.07 9.48 3.53
CA THR A 380 11.47 10.23 4.63
C THR A 380 12.49 10.52 5.73
N THR A 381 13.26 9.51 6.16
CA THR A 381 14.33 9.69 7.16
C THR A 381 15.40 10.63 6.64
N ARG A 382 15.78 10.47 5.37
CA ARG A 382 16.75 11.35 4.70
C ARG A 382 16.25 12.80 4.64
N ASN A 383 15.00 13.02 4.27
CA ASN A 383 14.41 14.36 4.19
C ASN A 383 14.37 15.05 5.56
N VAL A 384 13.94 14.37 6.62
CA VAL A 384 13.97 14.89 7.99
C VAL A 384 15.40 15.24 8.39
N TYR A 385 16.35 14.34 8.20
CA TYR A 385 17.77 14.58 8.49
C TYR A 385 18.32 15.79 7.73
N MET A 386 18.06 15.88 6.42
CA MET A 386 18.53 16.98 5.58
C MET A 386 17.92 18.32 5.99
N HIS A 387 16.64 18.34 6.40
CA HIS A 387 15.99 19.56 6.89
C HIS A 387 16.68 20.10 8.14
N VAL A 388 16.85 19.26 9.16
CA VAL A 388 17.51 19.61 10.42
C VAL A 388 18.95 20.05 10.19
N THR A 389 19.73 19.28 9.45
CA THR A 389 21.15 19.61 9.20
C THR A 389 21.31 20.87 8.36
N LYS A 390 20.35 21.22 7.49
CA LYS A 390 20.35 22.50 6.74
C LYS A 390 20.18 23.69 7.68
N THR A 391 19.30 23.60 8.68
CA THR A 391 19.12 24.61 9.71
C THR A 391 20.38 24.78 10.56
N MET A 392 20.95 23.67 11.04
CA MET A 392 22.22 23.66 11.78
C MET A 392 23.38 24.30 10.98
N LYS A 393 23.47 24.04 9.67
CA LYS A 393 24.51 24.66 8.81
C LYS A 393 24.34 26.16 8.69
N LYS A 394 23.10 26.66 8.60
CA LYS A 394 22.84 28.12 8.61
C LYS A 394 23.25 28.76 9.93
N GLU A 395 22.89 28.15 11.06
CA GLU A 395 23.30 28.62 12.39
C GLU A 395 24.82 28.58 12.58
N ALA A 396 25.48 27.50 12.15
CA ALA A 396 26.93 27.40 12.19
C ALA A 396 27.60 28.49 11.35
N SER A 397 27.08 28.80 10.16
CA SER A 397 27.56 29.89 9.32
C SER A 397 27.38 31.25 9.98
N HIS A 398 26.24 31.47 10.66
CA HIS A 398 25.96 32.70 11.39
C HIS A 398 26.91 32.87 12.59
N LYS A 399 27.06 31.84 13.42
CA LYS A 399 28.01 31.79 14.54
C LYS A 399 29.44 32.02 14.11
N PHE A 400 29.86 31.40 12.98
CA PHE A 400 31.19 31.66 12.38
C PHE A 400 31.32 33.12 11.96
N GLY A 401 30.30 33.68 11.31
CA GLY A 401 30.32 35.10 10.92
C GLY A 401 30.36 36.05 12.12
N GLU A 402 29.73 35.71 13.24
CA GLU A 402 29.83 36.46 14.50
C GLU A 402 31.25 36.41 15.08
N LEU A 403 31.82 35.18 15.14
CA LEU A 403 33.22 34.99 15.58
C LEU A 403 34.21 35.81 14.74
N MET A 404 34.06 35.78 13.43
CA MET A 404 34.96 36.54 12.53
C MET A 404 34.79 38.04 12.64
N ARG A 405 33.59 38.54 13.04
CA ARG A 405 33.38 39.96 13.28
C ARG A 405 33.92 40.44 14.63
N SER A 406 34.22 39.52 15.54
CA SER A 406 34.82 39.83 16.86
C SER A 406 36.33 39.81 16.85
N LEU A 407 36.96 39.44 15.73
CA LEU A 407 38.39 39.56 15.48
C LEU A 407 38.78 40.93 14.93
#